data_47a4d84a5973e7b5e861a912b063d8b1
#
_entry.id   47a4d84a5973e7b5e861a912b063d8b1
#
_cell.length_a   1.000
_cell.length_b   1.000
_cell.length_c   1.000
_cell.angle_alpha   90.00
_cell.angle_beta   90.00
_cell.angle_gamma   90.00
#
_symmetry.space_group_name_H-M   'P 1'
#
loop_
_entity.id
_entity.type
_entity.pdbx_description
1 polymer ?
#
loop_
_entity_poly.entity_id
_entity_poly.type
_entity_poly.pdbx_seq_one_letter_code
_entity_poly.pdbx_strand_id
1 'polypeptide(L)'
;MLDQTDRKLLDLLQGNARLSNAELAEAVGLTISSVHERVKKLERRGIITGYVATVDAEKLGKPLTAFMRLTVETTAESGIDEVHARMSGACASDPDILECHNVAGEDCYIIKVRAEGPKQLERLLSKIRGMAGSSRSVTNIVLSTYKESSRIEPAPAPEADE
;
A
#
# COMPACT_ATOMS: atom_id res chain seq x y z
N MET A 1 -8.39 21.94 3.22
CA MET A 1 -7.32 21.81 4.22
C MET A 1 -7.82 20.90 5.33
N LEU A 2 -6.97 20.09 5.99
CA LEU A 2 -7.32 19.29 7.17
C LEU A 2 -7.18 20.18 8.41
N ASP A 3 -8.24 20.30 9.20
CA ASP A 3 -8.16 20.97 10.51
C ASP A 3 -7.62 20.03 11.60
N GLN A 4 -7.41 20.54 12.80
CA GLN A 4 -6.84 19.74 13.91
C GLN A 4 -7.77 18.59 14.33
N THR A 5 -9.08 18.78 14.25
CA THR A 5 -10.06 17.75 14.55
C THR A 5 -10.02 16.63 13.50
N ASP A 6 -9.95 16.99 12.21
CA ASP A 6 -9.83 16.02 11.11
C ASP A 6 -8.57 15.14 11.28
N ARG A 7 -7.44 15.75 11.67
CA ARG A 7 -6.18 15.04 11.94
C ARG A 7 -6.34 14.06 13.11
N LYS A 8 -6.97 14.49 14.19
CA LYS A 8 -7.21 13.63 15.36
C LYS A 8 -8.15 12.46 15.02
N LEU A 9 -9.19 12.69 14.21
CA LEU A 9 -10.07 11.63 13.74
C LEU A 9 -9.33 10.62 12.86
N LEU A 10 -8.47 11.09 11.94
CA LEU A 10 -7.64 10.21 11.11
C LEU A 10 -6.67 9.38 11.95
N ASP A 11 -6.07 9.98 12.98
CA ASP A 11 -5.16 9.29 13.88
C ASP A 11 -5.86 8.16 14.65
N LEU A 12 -7.04 8.45 15.22
CA LEU A 12 -7.87 7.47 15.92
C LEU A 12 -8.29 6.32 15.00
N LEU A 13 -8.79 6.64 13.79
CA LEU A 13 -9.26 5.65 12.82
C LEU A 13 -8.12 4.78 12.27
N GLN A 14 -6.93 5.35 12.08
CA GLN A 14 -5.75 4.56 11.68
C GLN A 14 -5.25 3.64 12.82
N GLY A 15 -5.52 4.00 14.09
CA GLY A 15 -5.23 3.14 15.24
C GLY A 15 -6.25 2.03 15.42
N ASN A 16 -7.53 2.37 15.23
CA ASN A 16 -8.64 1.42 15.33
C ASN A 16 -9.80 1.83 14.42
N ALA A 17 -9.89 1.21 13.24
CA ALA A 17 -10.94 1.47 12.26
C ALA A 17 -12.35 1.01 12.72
N ARG A 18 -12.48 0.33 13.87
CA ARG A 18 -13.76 -0.14 14.42
C ARG A 18 -14.39 0.83 15.41
N LEU A 19 -13.75 1.97 15.69
CA LEU A 19 -14.33 2.99 16.56
C LEU A 19 -15.65 3.48 15.98
N SER A 20 -16.67 3.52 16.84
CA SER A 20 -17.97 4.07 16.53
C SER A 20 -17.91 5.60 16.48
N ASN A 21 -18.86 6.25 15.78
CA ASN A 21 -18.98 7.70 15.80
C ASN A 21 -19.19 8.28 17.21
N ALA A 22 -19.75 7.51 18.14
CA ALA A 22 -19.90 7.91 19.53
C ALA A 22 -18.55 7.99 20.26
N GLU A 23 -17.73 6.94 20.14
CA GLU A 23 -16.37 6.92 20.71
C GLU A 23 -15.46 7.99 20.10
N LEU A 24 -15.57 8.19 18.80
CA LEU A 24 -14.84 9.27 18.11
C LEU A 24 -15.30 10.66 18.60
N ALA A 25 -16.61 10.86 18.78
CA ALA A 25 -17.19 12.12 19.25
C ALA A 25 -16.72 12.47 20.67
N GLU A 26 -16.71 11.49 21.56
CA GLU A 26 -16.17 11.63 22.92
C GLU A 26 -14.69 12.01 22.88
N ALA A 27 -13.88 11.32 22.05
CA ALA A 27 -12.43 11.53 21.95
C ALA A 27 -12.06 12.92 21.40
N VAL A 28 -12.90 13.53 20.53
CA VAL A 28 -12.63 14.84 19.92
C VAL A 28 -13.46 15.97 20.51
N GLY A 29 -14.39 15.69 21.45
CA GLY A 29 -15.24 16.70 22.10
C GLY A 29 -16.31 17.31 21.16
N LEU A 30 -16.86 16.54 20.24
CA LEU A 30 -17.90 16.94 19.30
C LEU A 30 -19.17 16.10 19.45
N THR A 31 -20.24 16.52 18.75
CA THR A 31 -21.46 15.69 18.65
C THR A 31 -21.25 14.54 17.66
N ILE A 32 -21.99 13.42 17.87
CA ILE A 32 -21.95 12.25 16.99
C ILE A 32 -22.27 12.64 15.54
N SER A 33 -23.24 13.51 15.31
CA SER A 33 -23.60 13.99 13.97
C SER A 33 -22.48 14.80 13.31
N SER A 34 -21.80 15.65 14.07
CA SER A 34 -20.65 16.43 13.55
C SER A 34 -19.48 15.52 13.15
N VAL A 35 -19.19 14.49 13.96
CA VAL A 35 -18.15 13.51 13.63
C VAL A 35 -18.52 12.70 12.39
N HIS A 36 -19.76 12.20 12.33
CA HIS A 36 -20.26 11.47 11.16
C HIS A 36 -20.08 12.26 9.85
N GLU A 37 -20.48 13.54 9.85
CA GLU A 37 -20.32 14.40 8.67
C GLU A 37 -18.85 14.66 8.32
N ARG A 38 -17.97 14.80 9.32
CA ARG A 38 -16.52 14.95 9.09
C ARG A 38 -15.92 13.69 8.47
N VAL A 39 -16.20 12.51 9.03
CA VAL A 39 -15.72 11.23 8.51
C VAL A 39 -16.20 11.04 7.07
N LYS A 40 -17.50 11.24 6.79
CA LYS A 40 -18.02 11.19 5.43
C LYS A 40 -17.35 12.17 4.48
N LYS A 41 -17.00 13.37 4.95
CA LYS A 41 -16.27 14.36 4.14
C LYS A 41 -14.85 13.88 3.83
N LEU A 42 -14.16 13.25 4.79
CA LEU A 42 -12.83 12.68 4.57
C LEU A 42 -12.87 11.52 3.56
N GLU A 43 -13.88 10.66 3.62
CA GLU A 43 -14.14 9.60 2.64
C GLU A 43 -14.44 10.18 1.24
N ARG A 44 -15.39 11.11 1.13
CA ARG A 44 -15.73 11.74 -0.17
C ARG A 44 -14.56 12.46 -0.81
N ARG A 45 -13.63 12.99 -0.03
CA ARG A 45 -12.39 13.62 -0.51
C ARG A 45 -11.30 12.63 -0.84
N GLY A 46 -11.52 11.33 -0.64
CA GLY A 46 -10.52 10.28 -0.87
C GLY A 46 -9.33 10.34 0.09
N ILE A 47 -9.46 11.02 1.24
CA ILE A 47 -8.43 11.04 2.29
C ILE A 47 -8.48 9.73 3.06
N ILE A 48 -9.68 9.23 3.36
CA ILE A 48 -9.91 7.86 3.78
C ILE A 48 -10.27 7.08 2.51
N THR A 49 -9.40 6.19 2.10
CA THR A 49 -9.56 5.37 0.88
C THR A 49 -10.24 4.04 1.15
N GLY A 50 -10.33 3.63 2.42
CA GLY A 50 -10.98 2.39 2.84
C GLY A 50 -10.64 2.00 4.26
N TYR A 51 -11.26 0.91 4.69
CA TYR A 51 -11.05 0.27 5.99
C TYR A 51 -10.69 -1.19 5.74
N VAL A 52 -9.57 -1.63 6.27
CA VAL A 52 -9.07 -3.00 6.05
C VAL A 52 -8.77 -3.69 7.38
N ALA A 53 -8.99 -4.98 7.43
CA ALA A 53 -8.50 -5.81 8.53
C ALA A 53 -7.04 -6.19 8.28
N THR A 54 -6.19 -5.98 9.25
CA THR A 54 -4.85 -6.56 9.25
C THR A 54 -4.94 -8.01 9.67
N VAL A 55 -4.25 -8.89 8.95
CA VAL A 55 -4.28 -10.34 9.17
C VAL A 55 -2.87 -10.89 9.33
N ASP A 56 -2.77 -11.97 10.09
CA ASP A 56 -1.53 -12.73 10.25
C ASP A 56 -1.33 -13.64 9.03
N ALA A 57 -0.37 -13.33 8.22
CA ALA A 57 -0.12 -14.04 6.98
C ALA A 57 0.40 -15.48 7.19
N GLU A 58 1.10 -15.75 8.30
CA GLU A 58 1.52 -17.12 8.64
C GLU A 58 0.31 -18.00 8.91
N LYS A 59 -0.68 -17.48 9.66
CA LYS A 59 -1.94 -18.17 9.94
C LYS A 59 -2.81 -18.36 8.70
N LEU A 60 -2.61 -17.54 7.68
CA LEU A 60 -3.23 -17.71 6.36
C LEU A 60 -2.43 -18.63 5.42
N GLY A 61 -1.37 -19.26 5.91
CA GLY A 61 -0.56 -20.17 5.13
C GLY A 61 0.41 -19.50 4.15
N LYS A 62 0.66 -18.18 4.30
CA LYS A 62 1.57 -17.41 3.43
C LYS A 62 2.71 -16.75 4.23
N PRO A 63 3.57 -17.56 4.89
CA PRO A 63 4.60 -17.02 5.79
C PRO A 63 5.73 -16.28 5.07
N LEU A 64 5.96 -16.61 3.78
CA LEU A 64 7.13 -16.11 3.08
C LEU A 64 6.84 -14.76 2.42
N THR A 65 7.59 -13.74 2.82
CA THR A 65 7.58 -12.41 2.18
C THR A 65 8.86 -12.24 1.39
N ALA A 66 8.76 -11.68 0.18
CA ALA A 66 9.91 -11.29 -0.60
C ALA A 66 9.71 -9.95 -1.29
N PHE A 67 10.82 -9.25 -1.53
CA PHE A 67 10.90 -8.07 -2.37
C PHE A 67 11.66 -8.41 -3.65
N MET A 68 11.01 -8.20 -4.78
CA MET A 68 11.63 -8.34 -6.10
C MET A 68 11.95 -6.96 -6.64
N ARG A 69 13.21 -6.73 -6.99
CA ARG A 69 13.66 -5.58 -7.77
C ARG A 69 13.81 -6.01 -9.21
N LEU A 70 13.29 -5.21 -10.12
CA LEU A 70 13.20 -5.54 -11.53
C LEU A 70 13.72 -4.40 -12.39
N THR A 71 14.66 -4.70 -13.27
CA THR A 71 15.12 -3.80 -14.32
C THR A 71 14.52 -4.25 -15.64
N VAL A 72 13.92 -3.33 -16.38
CA VAL A 72 13.31 -3.59 -17.68
C VAL A 72 14.10 -2.83 -18.74
N GLU A 73 14.52 -3.54 -19.76
CA GLU A 73 15.08 -2.91 -20.95
C GLU A 73 13.95 -2.66 -21.95
N THR A 74 13.81 -1.40 -22.35
CA THR A 74 12.89 -1.04 -23.42
C THR A 74 13.56 -1.33 -24.75
N THR A 75 12.91 -2.11 -25.60
CA THR A 75 13.32 -2.26 -27.00
C THR A 75 12.69 -1.16 -27.85
N ALA A 76 13.24 -0.92 -29.03
CA ALA A 76 12.67 0.06 -29.98
C ALA A 76 11.22 -0.25 -30.39
N GLU A 77 10.77 -1.49 -30.17
CA GLU A 77 9.44 -1.98 -30.52
C GLU A 77 8.42 -1.89 -29.38
N SER A 78 8.86 -1.93 -28.09
CA SER A 78 7.99 -1.80 -26.93
C SER A 78 8.31 -0.52 -26.17
N GLY A 79 7.43 0.45 -26.24
CA GLY A 79 7.53 1.68 -25.46
C GLY A 79 7.40 1.42 -23.96
N ILE A 80 8.02 2.30 -23.15
CA ILE A 80 7.96 2.21 -21.68
C ILE A 80 6.52 2.18 -21.16
N ASP A 81 5.59 2.89 -21.81
CA ASP A 81 4.18 2.96 -21.41
C ASP A 81 3.47 1.61 -21.55
N GLU A 82 3.82 0.82 -22.56
CA GLU A 82 3.26 -0.53 -22.74
C GLU A 82 3.75 -1.47 -21.63
N VAL A 83 5.01 -1.36 -21.23
CA VAL A 83 5.55 -2.13 -20.09
C VAL A 83 4.83 -1.73 -18.80
N HIS A 84 4.63 -0.43 -18.55
CA HIS A 84 3.91 0.08 -17.40
C HIS A 84 2.46 -0.45 -17.35
N ALA A 85 1.75 -0.43 -18.47
CA ALA A 85 0.38 -0.93 -18.56
C ALA A 85 0.30 -2.43 -18.27
N ARG A 86 1.21 -3.24 -18.84
CA ARG A 86 1.29 -4.68 -18.57
C ARG A 86 1.60 -4.98 -17.10
N MET A 87 2.59 -4.27 -16.53
CA MET A 87 2.97 -4.45 -15.12
C MET A 87 1.83 -4.06 -14.17
N SER A 88 1.18 -2.92 -14.40
CA SER A 88 0.04 -2.46 -13.60
C SER A 88 -1.11 -3.47 -13.64
N GLY A 89 -1.53 -3.93 -14.81
CA GLY A 89 -2.59 -4.92 -14.95
C GLY A 89 -2.25 -6.27 -14.31
N ALA A 90 -1.02 -6.73 -14.49
CA ALA A 90 -0.53 -7.98 -13.92
C ALA A 90 -0.47 -7.95 -12.39
N CYS A 91 0.06 -6.86 -11.83
CA CYS A 91 0.15 -6.69 -10.39
C CYS A 91 -1.23 -6.57 -9.74
N ALA A 92 -2.16 -5.85 -10.38
CA ALA A 92 -3.52 -5.69 -9.87
C ALA A 92 -4.34 -7.00 -9.88
N SER A 93 -4.01 -7.94 -10.77
CA SER A 93 -4.75 -9.20 -10.93
C SER A 93 -4.24 -10.35 -10.06
N ASP A 94 -3.05 -10.25 -9.48
CA ASP A 94 -2.44 -11.34 -8.70
C ASP A 94 -2.53 -11.07 -7.20
N PRO A 95 -3.30 -11.89 -6.44
CA PRO A 95 -3.50 -11.68 -5.01
C PRO A 95 -2.24 -11.90 -4.16
N ASP A 96 -1.19 -12.51 -4.72
CA ASP A 96 0.08 -12.74 -4.05
C ASP A 96 1.05 -11.57 -4.22
N ILE A 97 0.72 -10.62 -5.09
CA ILE A 97 1.43 -9.34 -5.25
C ILE A 97 0.73 -8.30 -4.35
N LEU A 98 1.40 -7.88 -3.30
CA LEU A 98 0.84 -6.93 -2.33
C LEU A 98 1.10 -5.48 -2.70
N GLU A 99 2.28 -5.20 -3.27
CA GLU A 99 2.71 -3.87 -3.66
C GLU A 99 3.50 -3.94 -4.97
N CYS A 100 3.32 -2.96 -5.83
CA CYS A 100 4.07 -2.83 -7.06
C CYS A 100 4.34 -1.34 -7.32
N HIS A 101 5.58 -0.93 -7.22
CA HIS A 101 5.99 0.46 -7.34
C HIS A 101 6.93 0.62 -8.54
N ASN A 102 6.63 1.56 -9.42
CA ASN A 102 7.61 2.09 -10.35
C ASN A 102 8.50 3.07 -9.58
N VAL A 103 9.80 2.93 -9.71
CA VAL A 103 10.79 3.70 -8.94
C VAL A 103 11.80 4.37 -9.86
N ALA A 104 12.35 5.49 -9.41
CA ALA A 104 13.47 6.14 -10.03
C ALA A 104 14.78 5.57 -9.46
N GLY A 105 15.73 5.20 -10.31
CA GLY A 105 17.03 4.65 -9.91
C GLY A 105 17.52 3.58 -10.87
N GLU A 106 18.36 2.68 -10.38
CA GLU A 106 18.88 1.55 -11.15
C GLU A 106 17.82 0.50 -11.48
N ASP A 107 16.85 0.32 -10.58
CA ASP A 107 15.72 -0.58 -10.77
C ASP A 107 14.54 0.19 -11.36
N CYS A 108 13.68 -0.47 -12.14
CA CYS A 108 12.45 0.12 -12.67
C CYS A 108 11.26 -0.14 -11.75
N TYR A 109 11.25 -1.29 -11.08
CA TYR A 109 10.15 -1.71 -10.19
C TYR A 109 10.65 -2.34 -8.91
N ILE A 110 9.91 -2.09 -7.82
CA ILE A 110 10.00 -2.81 -6.56
C ILE A 110 8.64 -3.43 -6.30
N ILE A 111 8.62 -4.75 -6.10
CA ILE A 111 7.40 -5.53 -5.95
C ILE A 111 7.49 -6.32 -4.64
N LYS A 112 6.47 -6.17 -3.76
CA LYS A 112 6.32 -6.97 -2.55
C LYS A 112 5.38 -8.12 -2.81
N VAL A 113 5.82 -9.32 -2.51
CA VAL A 113 5.04 -10.55 -2.72
C VAL A 113 4.94 -11.38 -1.45
N ARG A 114 3.86 -12.17 -1.36
CA ARG A 114 3.69 -13.20 -0.33
C ARG A 114 3.52 -14.56 -0.96
N ALA A 115 4.05 -15.60 -0.29
CA ALA A 115 3.98 -16.98 -0.79
C ALA A 115 3.86 -17.99 0.36
N GLU A 116 3.29 -19.16 0.05
CA GLU A 116 3.21 -20.32 0.95
C GLU A 116 4.61 -20.92 1.23
N GLY A 117 5.51 -20.77 0.25
CA GLY A 117 6.87 -21.30 0.36
C GLY A 117 7.69 -21.08 -0.92
N PRO A 118 8.93 -21.61 -0.94
CA PRO A 118 9.88 -21.35 -2.03
C PRO A 118 9.38 -21.74 -3.43
N LYS A 119 8.66 -22.86 -3.55
CA LYS A 119 8.14 -23.33 -4.86
C LYS A 119 7.06 -22.39 -5.44
N GLN A 120 6.19 -21.84 -4.59
CA GLN A 120 5.21 -20.86 -5.04
C GLN A 120 5.89 -19.54 -5.37
N LEU A 121 6.85 -19.11 -4.54
CA LEU A 121 7.64 -17.91 -4.81
C LEU A 121 8.32 -17.99 -6.17
N GLU A 122 9.00 -19.11 -6.48
CA GLU A 122 9.67 -19.32 -7.77
C GLU A 122 8.70 -19.16 -8.95
N ARG A 123 7.52 -19.78 -8.87
CA ARG A 123 6.48 -19.65 -9.91
C ARG A 123 6.01 -18.20 -10.09
N LEU A 124 5.77 -17.52 -8.98
CA LEU A 124 5.35 -16.12 -8.98
C LEU A 124 6.41 -15.20 -9.61
N LEU A 125 7.67 -15.37 -9.21
CA LEU A 125 8.78 -14.60 -9.76
C LEU A 125 8.98 -14.87 -11.26
N SER A 126 8.81 -16.12 -11.71
CA SER A 126 8.88 -16.47 -13.13
C SER A 126 7.75 -15.83 -13.94
N LYS A 127 6.53 -15.80 -13.37
CA LYS A 127 5.38 -15.12 -13.95
C LYS A 127 5.65 -13.61 -14.10
N ILE A 128 6.11 -12.94 -13.06
CA ILE A 128 6.41 -11.50 -13.08
C ILE A 128 7.49 -11.17 -14.12
N ARG A 129 8.58 -11.95 -14.18
CA ARG A 129 9.64 -11.76 -15.19
C ARG A 129 9.12 -11.90 -16.61
N GLY A 130 8.27 -12.89 -16.86
CA GLY A 130 7.66 -13.10 -18.18
C GLY A 130 6.78 -11.96 -18.63
N MET A 131 6.06 -11.32 -17.71
CA MET A 131 5.21 -10.17 -18.00
C MET A 131 6.00 -8.90 -18.28
N ALA A 132 7.08 -8.70 -17.56
CA ALA A 132 7.90 -7.51 -17.67
C ALA A 132 8.81 -7.49 -18.92
N GLY A 133 9.06 -8.65 -19.53
CA GLY A 133 10.14 -8.78 -20.54
C GLY A 133 11.48 -8.37 -19.93
N SER A 134 11.73 -8.76 -18.67
CA SER A 134 12.82 -8.22 -17.87
C SER A 134 14.16 -8.77 -18.26
N SER A 135 15.16 -7.89 -18.26
CA SER A 135 16.56 -8.24 -18.44
C SER A 135 17.23 -8.71 -17.14
N ARG A 136 16.84 -8.11 -16.01
CA ARG A 136 17.45 -8.40 -14.71
C ARG A 136 16.42 -8.37 -13.58
N SER A 137 16.53 -9.33 -12.66
CA SER A 137 15.76 -9.33 -11.42
C SER A 137 16.61 -9.75 -10.23
N VAL A 138 16.39 -9.10 -9.09
CA VAL A 138 16.99 -9.46 -7.80
C VAL A 138 15.86 -9.66 -6.80
N THR A 139 15.85 -10.81 -6.12
CA THR A 139 14.84 -11.14 -5.12
C THR A 139 15.45 -11.25 -3.75
N ASN A 140 14.92 -10.51 -2.78
CA ASN A 140 15.32 -10.55 -1.40
C ASN A 140 14.20 -11.16 -0.57
N ILE A 141 14.48 -12.29 0.09
CA ILE A 141 13.55 -12.94 1.02
C ILE A 141 13.68 -12.24 2.37
N VAL A 142 12.55 -11.87 2.96
CA VAL A 142 12.50 -11.27 4.29
C VAL A 142 12.77 -12.35 5.33
N LEU A 143 13.81 -12.15 6.14
CA LEU A 143 14.16 -13.04 7.25
C LEU A 143 13.44 -12.63 8.54
N SER A 144 13.27 -11.31 8.76
CA SER A 144 12.60 -10.76 9.94
C SER A 144 11.98 -9.41 9.60
N THR A 145 10.78 -9.16 10.10
CA THR A 145 10.10 -7.87 9.98
C THR A 145 10.14 -7.15 11.33
N TYR A 146 10.86 -6.04 11.41
CA TYR A 146 10.95 -5.23 12.63
C TYR A 146 9.82 -4.20 12.75
N LYS A 147 9.30 -3.74 11.62
CA LYS A 147 8.16 -2.80 11.57
C LYS A 147 7.42 -2.96 10.25
N GLU A 148 6.12 -3.12 10.32
CA GLU A 148 5.20 -3.02 9.18
C GLU A 148 4.01 -2.17 9.62
N SER A 149 3.74 -1.08 8.93
CA SER A 149 2.66 -0.15 9.26
C SER A 149 2.20 0.57 8.01
N SER A 150 0.90 0.67 7.82
CA SER A 150 0.26 1.52 6.82
C SER A 150 -0.15 2.89 7.38
N ARG A 151 0.13 3.17 8.66
CA ARG A 151 -0.23 4.44 9.31
C ARG A 151 0.62 5.58 8.76
N ILE A 152 -0.04 6.66 8.33
CA ILE A 152 0.57 7.87 7.80
C ILE A 152 0.17 9.06 8.67
N GLU A 153 1.13 9.74 9.27
CA GLU A 153 0.87 11.00 9.97
C GLU A 153 0.60 12.12 8.95
N PRO A 154 -0.52 12.85 9.07
CA PRO A 154 -0.75 14.00 8.22
C PRO A 154 0.35 15.05 8.42
N ALA A 155 0.92 15.58 7.33
CA ALA A 155 1.88 16.68 7.40
C ALA A 155 1.32 17.85 8.24
N PRO A 156 2.15 18.57 9.00
CA PRO A 156 1.71 19.76 9.72
C PRO A 156 0.99 20.72 8.77
N ALA A 157 0.02 21.49 9.29
CA ALA A 157 -0.58 22.54 8.49
C ALA A 157 0.54 23.52 8.08
N PRO A 158 0.55 24.03 6.83
CA PRO A 158 1.45 25.10 6.47
C PRO A 158 1.23 26.24 7.46
N GLU A 159 2.33 26.75 8.02
CA GLU A 159 2.28 27.97 8.83
C GLU A 159 1.65 29.06 7.96
N ALA A 160 0.68 29.79 8.52
CA ALA A 160 0.15 30.94 7.81
C ALA A 160 1.32 31.93 7.69
N ASP A 161 1.72 32.23 6.47
CA ASP A 161 2.66 33.33 6.22
C ASP A 161 2.06 34.58 6.84
N GLU A 162 2.73 35.11 7.90
CA GLU A 162 2.40 36.41 8.50
C GLU A 162 2.72 37.57 7.55
#